data_27e13071276b31a2cb5c230510df99de
#
_entry.id   27e13071276b31a2cb5c230510df99de
#
_cell.length_a   1.000
_cell.length_b   1.000
_cell.length_c   1.000
_cell.angle_alpha   90.00
_cell.angle_beta   90.00
_cell.angle_gamma   90.00
#
_symmetry.space_group_name_H-M   'P 1'
#
loop_
_entity.id
_entity.type
_entity.pdbx_description
1 polymer ?
#
loop_
_entity_poly.entity_id
_entity_poly.type
_entity_poly.pdbx_seq_one_letter_code
_entity_poly.pdbx_strand_id
1 'polypeptide(L)'
;MHGACYRKGVGQPYANTRHIKGKPQIKIAKFNCGNTKGKFEYCVQLLVNEKVQIRHMAIESTRLAANKTLEKTTGETGYSSRLRIYPHIRLRENKMIAAAGADRLSDGMRRAFGKANSLAARVNRGQVIMEMNVKKEHVEAAKSALKKACVKLPCTPTINVIELKN
;
A
#
# COMPACT_ATOMS: atom_id res chain seq x y z
N MET A 1 -12.67 11.75 -2.96
CA MET A 1 -12.25 12.21 -1.61
C MET A 1 -10.73 12.23 -1.49
N HIS A 2 -10.18 13.23 -0.81
CA HIS A 2 -8.74 13.41 -0.65
C HIS A 2 -8.11 12.27 0.15
N GLY A 3 -6.87 11.85 -0.19
CA GLY A 3 -6.20 10.72 0.47
C GLY A 3 -6.00 10.91 1.97
N ALA A 4 -5.81 12.13 2.42
CA ALA A 4 -5.66 12.49 3.83
C ALA A 4 -6.86 12.09 4.69
N CYS A 5 -8.09 12.13 4.14
CA CYS A 5 -9.31 11.74 4.84
C CYS A 5 -9.34 10.25 5.24
N TYR A 6 -8.54 9.42 4.57
CA TYR A 6 -8.49 7.97 4.81
C TYR A 6 -7.23 7.50 5.55
N ARG A 7 -6.31 8.42 5.88
CA ARG A 7 -5.02 8.08 6.50
C ARG A 7 -5.16 7.57 7.94
N LYS A 8 -6.12 8.07 8.70
CA LYS A 8 -6.24 7.81 10.14
C LYS A 8 -6.46 6.33 10.43
N GLY A 9 -5.51 5.68 11.09
CA GLY A 9 -5.53 4.28 11.46
C GLY A 9 -6.01 3.99 12.90
N VAL A 10 -6.31 5.04 13.68
CA VAL A 10 -6.69 4.94 15.09
C VAL A 10 -8.21 4.75 15.23
N GLY A 11 -8.66 4.01 16.25
CA GLY A 11 -10.07 3.73 16.50
C GLY A 11 -10.64 2.62 15.62
N GLN A 12 -11.96 2.46 15.64
CA GLN A 12 -12.68 1.50 14.80
C GLN A 12 -12.66 1.94 13.34
N PRO A 13 -12.55 1.02 12.37
CA PRO A 13 -12.75 1.37 10.97
C PRO A 13 -14.19 1.81 10.74
N TYR A 14 -14.38 2.93 10.01
CA TYR A 14 -15.72 3.43 9.62
C TYR A 14 -16.41 2.55 8.57
N ALA A 15 -16.09 1.28 8.54
CA ALA A 15 -16.55 0.36 7.51
C ALA A 15 -17.01 -0.95 8.14
N ASN A 16 -18.23 -0.94 8.69
CA ASN A 16 -18.86 -2.19 9.06
C ASN A 16 -19.29 -2.94 7.79
N THR A 17 -18.65 -4.07 7.54
CA THR A 17 -18.89 -4.89 6.34
C THR A 17 -20.30 -5.41 6.23
N ARG A 18 -21.05 -5.50 7.36
CA ARG A 18 -22.46 -5.91 7.37
C ARG A 18 -23.36 -4.93 6.60
N HIS A 19 -23.04 -3.63 6.66
CA HIS A 19 -23.85 -2.57 6.03
C HIS A 19 -23.32 -2.13 4.67
N ILE A 20 -22.16 -2.62 4.25
CA ILE A 20 -21.56 -2.26 2.97
C ILE A 20 -21.79 -3.40 1.98
N LYS A 21 -22.74 -3.18 1.06
CA LYS A 21 -22.95 -4.11 -0.06
C LYS A 21 -21.83 -3.97 -1.11
N GLY A 22 -21.40 -5.09 -1.66
CA GLY A 22 -20.35 -5.14 -2.66
C GLY A 22 -18.92 -4.97 -2.10
N LYS A 23 -17.96 -5.54 -2.77
CA LYS A 23 -16.53 -5.42 -2.50
C LYS A 23 -15.85 -4.86 -3.74
N PRO A 24 -15.18 -3.69 -3.66
CA PRO A 24 -14.40 -3.17 -4.77
C PRO A 24 -13.28 -4.14 -5.14
N GLN A 25 -12.93 -4.20 -6.42
CA GLN A 25 -11.80 -5.00 -6.87
C GLN A 25 -10.48 -4.45 -6.29
N ILE A 26 -9.60 -5.35 -5.87
CA ILE A 26 -8.24 -5.00 -5.46
C ILE A 26 -7.47 -4.45 -6.67
N LYS A 27 -6.75 -3.34 -6.46
CA LYS A 27 -5.88 -2.74 -7.49
C LYS A 27 -4.43 -3.23 -7.41
N ILE A 28 -4.12 -4.14 -6.49
CA ILE A 28 -2.80 -4.77 -6.38
C ILE A 28 -2.75 -5.92 -7.39
N ALA A 29 -1.87 -5.82 -8.38
CA ALA A 29 -1.77 -6.82 -9.43
C ALA A 29 -1.08 -8.11 -8.97
N LYS A 30 0.04 -7.97 -8.21
CA LYS A 30 0.84 -9.10 -7.72
C LYS A 30 1.35 -8.80 -6.30
N PHE A 31 1.33 -9.80 -5.43
CA PHE A 31 1.91 -9.70 -4.08
C PHE A 31 3.38 -10.12 -4.04
N ASN A 32 3.77 -11.06 -4.89
CA ASN A 32 5.14 -11.54 -5.05
C ASN A 32 5.61 -11.20 -6.46
N CYS A 33 6.84 -10.69 -6.59
CA CYS A 33 7.47 -10.37 -7.86
C CYS A 33 8.94 -10.78 -7.83
N GLY A 34 9.54 -10.96 -9.01
CA GLY A 34 10.92 -11.42 -9.14
C GLY A 34 11.05 -12.92 -8.93
N ASN A 35 12.26 -13.37 -8.65
CA ASN A 35 12.60 -14.78 -8.48
C ASN A 35 12.26 -15.27 -7.06
N THR A 36 11.10 -15.90 -6.90
CA THR A 36 10.62 -16.42 -5.60
C THR A 36 11.34 -17.67 -5.12
N LYS A 37 12.05 -18.39 -6.01
CA LYS A 37 12.79 -19.61 -5.72
C LYS A 37 14.29 -19.37 -5.51
N GLY A 38 14.78 -18.15 -5.77
CA GLY A 38 16.19 -17.79 -5.61
C GLY A 38 16.63 -17.81 -4.15
N LYS A 39 17.89 -18.18 -3.91
CA LYS A 39 18.54 -18.02 -2.60
C LYS A 39 19.13 -16.63 -2.51
N PHE A 40 18.76 -15.88 -1.47
CA PHE A 40 19.22 -14.53 -1.20
C PHE A 40 19.81 -14.44 0.20
N GLU A 41 20.79 -13.58 0.38
CA GLU A 41 21.54 -13.43 1.63
C GLU A 41 20.95 -12.32 2.51
N TYR A 42 20.37 -11.30 1.90
CA TYR A 42 19.86 -10.11 2.57
C TYR A 42 18.40 -9.86 2.29
N CYS A 43 17.68 -9.49 3.34
CA CYS A 43 16.29 -9.04 3.27
C CYS A 43 16.21 -7.56 3.67
N VAL A 44 15.80 -6.70 2.76
CA VAL A 44 15.56 -5.28 3.03
C VAL A 44 14.07 -5.07 3.25
N GLN A 45 13.70 -4.64 4.44
CA GLN A 45 12.32 -4.49 4.88
C GLN A 45 11.92 -3.03 5.00
N LEU A 46 10.68 -2.73 4.62
CA LEU A 46 10.04 -1.44 4.79
C LEU A 46 9.06 -1.51 5.96
N LEU A 47 9.41 -0.87 7.09
CA LEU A 47 8.62 -0.87 8.32
C LEU A 47 7.85 0.44 8.49
N VAL A 48 6.69 0.37 9.13
CA VAL A 48 5.86 1.54 9.43
C VAL A 48 6.15 2.04 10.85
N ASN A 49 6.35 3.36 10.99
CA ASN A 49 6.59 4.00 12.29
C ASN A 49 5.31 4.48 12.99
N GLU A 50 4.20 4.54 12.25
CA GLU A 50 2.92 5.10 12.72
C GLU A 50 1.79 4.09 12.51
N LYS A 51 0.74 4.20 13.33
CA LYS A 51 -0.51 3.47 13.07
C LYS A 51 -1.30 4.21 11.98
N VAL A 52 -1.40 3.62 10.80
CA VAL A 52 -1.92 4.29 9.60
C VAL A 52 -2.80 3.36 8.76
N GLN A 53 -3.68 3.96 7.97
CA GLN A 53 -4.49 3.27 6.98
C GLN A 53 -4.00 3.61 5.57
N ILE A 54 -3.64 2.60 4.79
CA ILE A 54 -3.03 2.74 3.47
C ILE A 54 -3.99 2.21 2.42
N ARG A 55 -4.34 3.02 1.42
CA ARG A 55 -5.20 2.60 0.32
C ARG A 55 -4.48 1.61 -0.61
N HIS A 56 -5.22 0.68 -1.21
CA HIS A 56 -4.67 -0.32 -2.14
C HIS A 56 -3.92 0.32 -3.32
N MET A 57 -4.36 1.48 -3.79
CA MET A 57 -3.68 2.22 -4.87
C MET A 57 -2.29 2.72 -4.44
N ALA A 58 -2.14 3.16 -3.18
CA ALA A 58 -0.84 3.59 -2.65
C ALA A 58 0.11 2.39 -2.51
N ILE A 59 -0.39 1.24 -2.05
CA ILE A 59 0.37 -0.01 -1.95
C ILE A 59 0.87 -0.45 -3.33
N GLU A 60 -0.01 -0.41 -4.35
CA GLU A 60 0.37 -0.76 -5.72
C GLU A 60 1.41 0.21 -6.30
N SER A 61 1.23 1.51 -6.09
CA SER A 61 2.21 2.52 -6.52
C SER A 61 3.57 2.32 -5.85
N THR A 62 3.58 1.93 -4.57
CA THR A 62 4.81 1.57 -3.81
C THR A 62 5.49 0.37 -4.43
N ARG A 63 4.75 -0.71 -4.69
CA ARG A 63 5.26 -1.92 -5.32
C ARG A 63 5.87 -1.63 -6.69
N LEU A 64 5.16 -0.92 -7.55
CA LEU A 64 5.62 -0.58 -8.90
C LEU A 64 6.89 0.30 -8.86
N ALA A 65 6.92 1.32 -8.01
CA ALA A 65 8.07 2.21 -7.89
C ALA A 65 9.33 1.47 -7.40
N ALA A 66 9.16 0.60 -6.41
CA ALA A 66 10.23 -0.20 -5.86
C ALA A 66 10.77 -1.22 -6.88
N ASN A 67 9.88 -2.03 -7.47
CA ASN A 67 10.28 -3.06 -8.43
C ASN A 67 10.94 -2.45 -9.67
N LYS A 68 10.32 -1.44 -10.30
CA LYS A 68 10.89 -0.78 -11.49
C LYS A 68 12.28 -0.20 -11.24
N THR A 69 12.54 0.29 -10.02
CA THR A 69 13.87 0.82 -9.69
C THR A 69 14.89 -0.29 -9.52
N LEU A 70 14.51 -1.38 -8.83
CA LEU A 70 15.42 -2.49 -8.57
C LEU A 70 15.70 -3.31 -9.84
N GLU A 71 14.68 -3.56 -10.64
CA GLU A 71 14.76 -4.31 -11.90
C GLU A 71 15.75 -3.69 -12.91
N LYS A 72 15.85 -2.35 -12.93
CA LYS A 72 16.82 -1.63 -13.76
C LYS A 72 18.28 -1.94 -13.40
N THR A 73 18.55 -2.27 -12.14
CA THR A 73 19.91 -2.52 -11.66
C THR A 73 20.25 -4.00 -11.54
N THR A 74 19.27 -4.85 -11.22
CA THR A 74 19.49 -6.27 -10.91
C THR A 74 18.92 -7.22 -11.96
N GLY A 75 18.09 -6.71 -12.89
CA GLY A 75 17.29 -7.55 -13.77
C GLY A 75 16.15 -8.25 -13.04
N GLU A 76 15.28 -8.96 -13.77
CA GLU A 76 14.08 -9.64 -13.20
C GLU A 76 14.42 -10.80 -12.26
N THR A 77 15.53 -11.47 -12.46
CA THR A 77 15.92 -12.68 -11.70
C THR A 77 16.80 -12.38 -10.49
N GLY A 78 17.36 -11.16 -10.40
CA GLY A 78 18.33 -10.77 -9.38
C GLY A 78 17.73 -10.40 -8.02
N TYR A 79 16.39 -10.38 -7.89
CA TYR A 79 15.71 -10.03 -6.65
C TYR A 79 14.43 -10.84 -6.44
N SER A 80 13.93 -10.81 -5.21
CA SER A 80 12.58 -11.27 -4.87
C SER A 80 11.90 -10.22 -4.01
N SER A 81 10.71 -9.78 -4.38
CA SER A 81 9.95 -8.81 -3.59
C SER A 81 8.59 -9.37 -3.18
N ARG A 82 8.18 -9.07 -1.94
CA ARG A 82 6.92 -9.53 -1.36
C ARG A 82 6.21 -8.41 -0.61
N LEU A 83 4.93 -8.20 -0.91
CA LEU A 83 4.04 -7.38 -0.10
C LEU A 83 3.51 -8.19 1.08
N ARG A 84 3.68 -7.65 2.31
CA ARG A 84 3.28 -8.32 3.56
C ARG A 84 1.91 -7.88 4.07
N ILE A 85 1.33 -6.84 3.48
CA ILE A 85 0.04 -6.28 3.88
C ILE A 85 -1.04 -6.55 2.83
N TYR A 86 -2.26 -6.79 3.32
CA TYR A 86 -3.43 -7.03 2.47
C TYR A 86 -4.53 -5.99 2.76
N PRO A 87 -5.10 -5.32 1.73
CA PRO A 87 -6.17 -4.35 1.90
C PRO A 87 -7.50 -5.07 2.16
N HIS A 88 -7.93 -5.07 3.42
CA HIS A 88 -9.13 -5.78 3.88
C HIS A 88 -10.31 -4.86 4.22
N ILE A 89 -10.07 -3.53 4.40
CA ILE A 89 -11.10 -2.57 4.79
C ILE A 89 -11.72 -1.95 3.55
N ARG A 90 -13.04 -1.92 3.49
CA ARG A 90 -13.80 -1.24 2.43
C ARG A 90 -13.93 0.23 2.77
N LEU A 91 -13.55 1.11 1.84
CA LEU A 91 -13.70 2.55 1.98
C LEU A 91 -14.90 3.01 1.18
N ARG A 92 -15.76 3.80 1.83
CA ARG A 92 -16.94 4.41 1.23
C ARG A 92 -16.65 5.84 0.82
N GLU A 93 -17.28 6.27 -0.24
CA GLU A 93 -17.25 7.65 -0.68
C GLU A 93 -18.63 8.05 -1.19
N ASN A 94 -19.21 9.09 -0.59
CA ASN A 94 -20.35 9.80 -1.17
C ASN A 94 -19.80 10.85 -2.12
N LYS A 95 -19.78 10.55 -3.41
CA LYS A 95 -19.29 11.48 -4.42
C LYS A 95 -20.35 12.55 -4.63
N MET A 96 -19.97 13.81 -4.41
CA MET A 96 -20.74 14.95 -4.84
C MET A 96 -20.36 15.33 -6.28
N ILE A 97 -21.33 15.73 -7.07
CA ILE A 97 -21.12 16.19 -8.43
C ILE A 97 -20.48 17.59 -8.33
N ALA A 98 -19.34 17.79 -8.98
CA ALA A 98 -18.64 19.07 -9.02
C ALA A 98 -18.96 19.82 -10.34
N ALA A 99 -20.24 19.98 -10.65
CA ALA A 99 -20.71 20.66 -11.85
C ALA A 99 -21.75 21.74 -11.50
N ALA A 100 -22.03 22.64 -12.41
CA ALA A 100 -23.12 23.63 -12.27
C ALA A 100 -24.44 22.92 -11.95
N GLY A 101 -25.17 23.38 -10.91
CA GLY A 101 -26.38 22.71 -10.43
C GLY A 101 -26.17 21.52 -9.51
N ALA A 102 -24.95 21.31 -9.00
CA ALA A 102 -24.64 20.20 -8.07
C ALA A 102 -25.47 20.25 -6.79
N ASP A 103 -25.83 21.43 -6.31
CA ASP A 103 -26.71 21.69 -5.17
C ASP A 103 -28.14 21.18 -5.39
N ARG A 104 -28.64 21.18 -6.63
CA ARG A 104 -29.95 20.59 -6.99
C ARG A 104 -29.96 19.06 -6.97
N LEU A 105 -28.80 18.45 -7.18
CA LEU A 105 -28.61 16.99 -7.27
C LEU A 105 -28.07 16.38 -5.97
N SER A 106 -27.64 17.20 -5.03
CA SER A 106 -27.07 16.79 -3.75
C SER A 106 -28.06 17.02 -2.62
N ASP A 107 -28.42 15.95 -1.91
CA ASP A 107 -29.26 16.01 -0.70
C ASP A 107 -28.46 16.45 0.56
N GLY A 108 -27.24 16.98 0.40
CA GLY A 108 -26.34 17.31 1.50
C GLY A 108 -25.96 16.07 2.32
N MET A 109 -26.21 16.10 3.63
CA MET A 109 -25.98 14.96 4.52
C MET A 109 -27.13 13.93 4.50
N ARG A 110 -28.26 14.27 3.94
CA ARG A 110 -29.37 13.33 3.73
C ARG A 110 -28.91 12.29 2.70
N ARG A 111 -29.11 11.00 3.00
CA ARG A 111 -28.66 9.87 2.15
C ARG A 111 -27.17 9.88 1.84
N ALA A 112 -26.35 10.43 2.76
CA ALA A 112 -24.89 10.55 2.59
C ALA A 112 -24.11 9.24 2.74
N PHE A 113 -24.79 8.10 2.88
CA PHE A 113 -24.10 6.80 2.95
C PHE A 113 -23.45 6.46 1.61
N GLY A 114 -22.13 6.60 1.55
CA GLY A 114 -21.36 6.43 0.33
C GLY A 114 -21.33 5.00 -0.20
N LYS A 115 -21.06 4.85 -1.47
CA LYS A 115 -20.79 3.57 -2.11
C LYS A 115 -19.35 3.11 -1.81
N ALA A 116 -19.14 1.78 -1.69
CA ALA A 116 -17.80 1.22 -1.55
C ALA A 116 -16.99 1.50 -2.83
N ASN A 117 -15.92 2.31 -2.70
CA ASN A 117 -15.13 2.77 -3.85
C ASN A 117 -13.72 2.19 -3.85
N SER A 118 -13.12 1.95 -2.69
CA SER A 118 -11.75 1.46 -2.61
C SER A 118 -11.54 0.54 -1.40
N LEU A 119 -10.36 -0.08 -1.35
CA LEU A 119 -9.92 -0.92 -0.24
C LEU A 119 -8.70 -0.30 0.42
N ALA A 120 -8.53 -0.56 1.72
CA ALA A 120 -7.37 -0.15 2.48
C ALA A 120 -6.88 -1.23 3.43
N ALA A 121 -5.60 -1.19 3.74
CA ALA A 121 -4.97 -1.95 4.79
C ALA A 121 -4.76 -1.06 6.02
N ARG A 122 -5.07 -1.55 7.20
CA ARG A 122 -4.66 -0.93 8.47
C ARG A 122 -3.37 -1.57 8.91
N VAL A 123 -2.40 -0.72 9.20
CA VAL A 123 -1.05 -1.13 9.53
C VAL A 123 -0.70 -0.55 10.89
N ASN A 124 -0.12 -1.35 11.76
CA ASN A 124 0.35 -0.96 13.07
C ASN A 124 1.82 -0.52 13.01
N ARG A 125 2.26 0.20 14.03
CA ARG A 125 3.66 0.56 14.22
C ARG A 125 4.54 -0.69 14.25
N GLY A 126 5.68 -0.69 13.56
CA GLY A 126 6.61 -1.82 13.46
C GLY A 126 6.20 -2.91 12.46
N GLN A 127 5.05 -2.76 11.79
CA GLN A 127 4.62 -3.74 10.80
C GLN A 127 5.35 -3.55 9.47
N VAL A 128 5.76 -4.66 8.85
CA VAL A 128 6.41 -4.66 7.55
C VAL A 128 5.37 -4.51 6.44
N ILE A 129 5.57 -3.53 5.55
CA ILE A 129 4.76 -3.33 4.35
C ILE A 129 5.25 -4.22 3.21
N MET A 130 6.55 -4.16 2.95
CA MET A 130 7.19 -4.81 1.81
C MET A 130 8.57 -5.33 2.20
N GLU A 131 8.92 -6.47 1.66
CA GLU A 131 10.22 -7.10 1.79
C GLU A 131 10.87 -7.23 0.41
N MET A 132 12.18 -7.04 0.36
CA MET A 132 13.00 -7.24 -0.82
C MET A 132 14.20 -8.09 -0.47
N ASN A 133 14.26 -9.29 -1.03
CA ASN A 133 15.38 -10.20 -0.86
C ASN A 133 16.35 -10.00 -2.03
N VAL A 134 17.60 -9.77 -1.70
CA VAL A 134 18.67 -9.45 -2.67
C VAL A 134 20.00 -10.08 -2.24
N LYS A 135 20.94 -10.17 -3.18
CA LYS A 135 22.34 -10.49 -2.88
C LYS A 135 23.04 -9.29 -2.23
N LYS A 136 24.18 -9.54 -1.58
CA LYS A 136 24.98 -8.51 -0.90
C LYS A 136 25.29 -7.30 -1.79
N GLU A 137 25.64 -7.53 -3.04
CA GLU A 137 25.99 -6.49 -4.03
C GLU A 137 24.86 -5.51 -4.31
N HIS A 138 23.60 -5.94 -4.16
CA HIS A 138 22.41 -5.17 -4.53
C HIS A 138 21.67 -4.54 -3.35
N VAL A 139 22.22 -4.60 -2.14
CA VAL A 139 21.60 -4.04 -0.92
C VAL A 139 21.38 -2.53 -1.04
N GLU A 140 22.39 -1.78 -1.55
CA GLU A 140 22.27 -0.33 -1.74
C GLU A 140 21.23 0.03 -2.81
N ALA A 141 21.14 -0.75 -3.88
CA ALA A 141 20.12 -0.58 -4.91
C ALA A 141 18.72 -0.81 -4.32
N ALA A 142 18.55 -1.83 -3.47
CA ALA A 142 17.29 -2.13 -2.79
C ALA A 142 16.89 -1.00 -1.81
N LYS A 143 17.83 -0.46 -1.03
CA LYS A 143 17.59 0.69 -0.17
C LYS A 143 17.12 1.92 -0.97
N SER A 144 17.79 2.21 -2.11
CA SER A 144 17.42 3.31 -3.00
C SER A 144 16.01 3.10 -3.59
N ALA A 145 15.69 1.88 -4.01
CA ALA A 145 14.38 1.51 -4.52
C ALA A 145 13.28 1.72 -3.47
N LEU A 146 13.50 1.28 -2.24
CA LEU A 146 12.56 1.48 -1.14
C LEU A 146 12.43 2.95 -0.74
N LYS A 147 13.51 3.76 -0.76
CA LYS A 147 13.41 5.21 -0.54
C LYS A 147 12.47 5.89 -1.54
N LYS A 148 12.55 5.54 -2.82
CA LYS A 148 11.63 6.05 -3.86
C LYS A 148 10.19 5.57 -3.64
N ALA A 149 10.02 4.34 -3.15
CA ALA A 149 8.72 3.78 -2.83
C ALA A 149 8.07 4.46 -1.61
N CYS A 150 8.85 4.90 -0.62
CA CYS A 150 8.37 5.60 0.58
C CYS A 150 7.51 6.84 0.25
N VAL A 151 7.87 7.57 -0.80
CA VAL A 151 7.14 8.79 -1.23
C VAL A 151 5.69 8.50 -1.64
N LYS A 152 5.37 7.24 -1.99
CA LYS A 152 4.01 6.83 -2.39
C LYS A 152 3.12 6.45 -1.20
N LEU A 153 3.69 6.41 0.01
CA LEU A 153 2.98 6.03 1.23
C LEU A 153 2.53 7.27 2.02
N PRO A 154 1.41 7.19 2.75
CA PRO A 154 0.92 8.30 3.58
C PRO A 154 1.60 8.39 4.95
N CYS A 155 2.72 7.73 5.15
CA CYS A 155 3.48 7.67 6.39
C CYS A 155 4.98 7.79 6.11
N THR A 156 5.77 7.95 7.16
CA THR A 156 7.23 7.93 7.12
C THR A 156 7.75 6.55 7.53
N PRO A 157 7.97 5.62 6.59
CA PRO A 157 8.47 4.30 6.93
C PRO A 157 9.99 4.31 7.15
N THR A 158 10.47 3.31 7.90
CA THR A 158 11.90 3.04 8.12
C THR A 158 12.32 1.83 7.30
N ILE A 159 13.55 1.88 6.77
CA ILE A 159 14.15 0.76 6.05
C ILE A 159 15.07 0.00 7.00
N ASN A 160 14.84 -1.30 7.14
CA ASN A 160 15.67 -2.21 7.93
C ASN A 160 16.32 -3.24 7.01
N VAL A 161 17.55 -3.64 7.30
CA VAL A 161 18.30 -4.67 6.56
C VAL A 161 18.57 -5.82 7.51
N ILE A 162 18.23 -7.02 7.12
CA ILE A 162 18.40 -8.25 7.90
C ILE A 162 19.19 -9.23 7.06
N GLU A 163 20.21 -9.84 7.66
CA GLU A 163 20.91 -10.98 7.06
C GLU A 163 20.07 -12.24 7.24
N LEU A 164 19.83 -12.93 6.14
CA LEU A 164 19.16 -14.23 6.15
C LEU A 164 20.22 -15.28 6.43
N LYS A 165 20.20 -15.87 7.62
CA LYS A 165 20.99 -17.06 7.91
C LYS A 165 20.38 -18.21 7.10
N ASN A 166 21.11 -18.69 6.11
CA ASN A 166 20.79 -19.92 5.37
C ASN A 166 21.15 -21.14 6.20
#